data_67de1d4e6949f99b0bdebb79d8d1cb38
#
_entry.id   67de1d4e6949f99b0bdebb79d8d1cb38
#
_cell.length_a   1.000
_cell.length_b   1.000
_cell.length_c   1.000
_cell.angle_alpha   90.00
_cell.angle_beta   90.00
_cell.angle_gamma   90.00
#
_symmetry.space_group_name_H-M   'P 1'
#
loop_
_entity.id
_entity.type
_entity.pdbx_description
1 polymer ?
#
loop_
_entity_poly.entity_id
_entity_poly.type
_entity_poly.pdbx_seq_one_letter_code
_entity_poly.pdbx_strand_id
1 'polypeptide(L)'
;TSVGSIDRIKHAAKIIKKEHDNSNKIIVVVSAMAGTTNNLIKYSESISKKFNKREFDVLLTSGEQVTSALISGALNDIGIKAKSFMNWQVPIVTEGEHANSRIINMKVDTINEYLSKGGVAVIPGFQGVSKSGDITSIGRGGSDATAVAIAKIFETDTCEIYTDVEGVYSSDPNKIPVAKKISKISYEEMLELSSLGTKVMQPSAVQTAMIYDIPLQVKSTFAERKGTEITSHDNIDYTKVVTGVAYSKDDA
;
A
#
# COMPACT_ATOMS: atom_id res chain seq x y z
N THR A 1 8.77 5.01 -5.64
CA THR A 1 7.41 5.26 -5.13
C THR A 1 6.50 5.76 -6.25
N SER A 2 5.35 5.12 -6.43
CA SER A 2 4.38 5.39 -7.51
C SER A 2 3.78 6.80 -7.48
N VAL A 3 3.78 7.45 -6.34
CA VAL A 3 3.24 8.80 -6.10
C VAL A 3 4.30 9.78 -5.59
N GLY A 4 5.57 9.53 -5.92
CA GLY A 4 6.71 10.25 -5.35
C GLY A 4 6.91 11.69 -5.83
N SER A 5 6.26 12.10 -6.93
CA SER A 5 6.32 13.45 -7.51
C SER A 5 5.00 13.80 -8.17
N ILE A 6 4.82 15.08 -8.53
CA ILE A 6 3.61 15.55 -9.23
C ILE A 6 3.41 14.82 -10.57
N ASP A 7 4.48 14.59 -11.34
CA ASP A 7 4.39 13.86 -12.61
C ASP A 7 3.97 12.41 -12.40
N ARG A 8 4.48 11.76 -11.35
CA ARG A 8 4.08 10.40 -10.96
C ARG A 8 2.62 10.34 -10.49
N ILE A 9 2.13 11.36 -9.78
CA ILE A 9 0.72 11.50 -9.40
C ILE A 9 -0.16 11.60 -10.64
N LYS A 10 0.20 12.44 -11.61
CA LYS A 10 -0.53 12.54 -12.89
C LYS A 10 -0.51 11.22 -13.67
N HIS A 11 0.61 10.51 -13.64
CA HIS A 11 0.71 9.20 -14.29
C HIS A 11 -0.17 8.15 -13.59
N ALA A 12 -0.13 8.08 -12.26
CA ALA A 12 -0.99 7.20 -11.48
C ALA A 12 -2.49 7.49 -11.74
N ALA A 13 -2.88 8.75 -11.85
CA ALA A 13 -4.26 9.11 -12.21
C ALA A 13 -4.70 8.54 -13.56
N LYS A 14 -3.80 8.48 -14.57
CA LYS A 14 -4.10 7.85 -15.87
C LYS A 14 -4.29 6.34 -15.75
N ILE A 15 -3.51 5.65 -14.91
CA ILE A 15 -3.68 4.22 -14.64
C ILE A 15 -5.04 3.98 -13.98
N ILE A 16 -5.37 4.76 -12.95
CA ILE A 16 -6.66 4.65 -12.24
C ILE A 16 -7.82 4.91 -13.21
N LYS A 17 -7.70 5.91 -14.10
CA LYS A 17 -8.71 6.17 -15.13
C LYS A 17 -8.92 4.95 -16.03
N LYS A 18 -7.85 4.33 -16.50
CA LYS A 18 -7.94 3.13 -17.38
C LYS A 18 -8.71 2.00 -16.70
N GLU A 19 -8.43 1.75 -15.40
CA GLU A 19 -9.16 0.73 -14.64
C GLU A 19 -10.63 1.13 -14.39
N HIS A 20 -10.90 2.41 -14.16
CA HIS A 20 -12.26 2.93 -14.00
C HIS A 20 -13.08 2.82 -15.29
N ASP A 21 -12.48 3.12 -16.45
CA ASP A 21 -13.12 3.02 -17.76
C ASP A 21 -13.47 1.55 -18.10
N ASN A 22 -12.83 0.56 -17.45
CA ASN A 22 -13.19 -0.87 -17.53
C ASN A 22 -14.39 -1.25 -16.64
N SER A 23 -15.14 -0.26 -16.13
CA SER A 23 -16.31 -0.45 -15.24
C SER A 23 -16.00 -1.01 -13.85
N ASN A 24 -14.75 -0.92 -13.41
CA ASN A 24 -14.36 -1.33 -12.07
C ASN A 24 -14.77 -0.29 -11.02
N LYS A 25 -15.25 -0.75 -9.86
CA LYS A 25 -15.35 0.09 -8.66
C LYS A 25 -13.98 0.17 -8.01
N ILE A 26 -13.44 1.38 -7.85
CA ILE A 26 -12.05 1.58 -7.43
C ILE A 26 -11.96 2.28 -6.10
N ILE A 27 -11.22 1.68 -5.19
CA ILE A 27 -10.70 2.31 -3.98
C ILE A 27 -9.18 2.42 -4.15
N VAL A 28 -8.65 3.62 -4.00
CA VAL A 28 -7.22 3.90 -4.11
C VAL A 28 -6.66 4.20 -2.73
N VAL A 29 -5.68 3.43 -2.29
CA VAL A 29 -4.91 3.73 -1.07
C VAL A 29 -3.57 4.32 -1.47
N VAL A 30 -3.21 5.45 -0.89
CA VAL A 30 -1.99 6.17 -1.25
C VAL A 30 -1.02 6.27 -0.08
N SER A 31 0.28 6.21 -0.38
CA SER A 31 1.36 6.56 0.53
C SER A 31 1.76 8.03 0.38
N ALA A 32 2.55 8.54 1.31
CA ALA A 32 3.12 9.88 1.21
C ALA A 32 4.06 10.01 -0.02
N MET A 33 4.25 11.23 -0.49
CA MET A 33 5.22 11.55 -1.55
C MET A 33 6.66 11.21 -1.10
N ALA A 34 7.56 11.01 -2.08
CA ALA A 34 8.93 10.64 -1.80
C ALA A 34 9.62 11.65 -0.85
N GLY A 35 10.27 11.12 0.19
CA GLY A 35 10.99 11.92 1.18
C GLY A 35 10.13 12.63 2.22
N THR A 36 8.81 12.73 2.03
CA THR A 36 7.91 13.44 2.96
C THR A 36 7.98 12.87 4.37
N THR A 37 7.80 11.57 4.53
CA THR A 37 7.85 10.90 5.84
C THR A 37 9.19 11.12 6.54
N ASN A 38 10.31 11.01 5.81
CA ASN A 38 11.64 11.25 6.36
C ASN A 38 11.82 12.70 6.83
N ASN A 39 11.26 13.67 6.10
CA ASN A 39 11.32 15.08 6.51
C ASN A 39 10.48 15.34 7.75
N LEU A 40 9.30 14.75 7.85
CA LEU A 40 8.43 14.86 9.03
C LEU A 40 9.09 14.24 10.26
N ILE A 41 9.76 13.09 10.12
CA ILE A 41 10.57 12.49 11.19
C ILE A 41 11.67 13.44 11.65
N LYS A 42 12.43 14.03 10.71
CA LYS A 42 13.49 15.00 11.06
C LYS A 42 12.94 16.22 11.81
N TYR A 43 11.74 16.70 11.46
CA TYR A 43 11.11 17.80 12.21
C TYR A 43 10.83 17.41 13.65
N SER A 44 10.24 16.23 13.89
CA SER A 44 9.99 15.76 15.26
C SER A 44 11.28 15.59 16.07
N GLU A 45 12.32 15.01 15.47
CA GLU A 45 13.63 14.81 16.09
C GLU A 45 14.33 16.14 16.42
N SER A 46 14.15 17.16 15.56
CA SER A 46 14.70 18.50 15.77
C SER A 46 14.02 19.24 16.93
N ILE A 47 12.78 18.89 17.26
CA ILE A 47 12.05 19.45 18.41
C ILE A 47 12.41 18.67 19.68
N SER A 48 12.39 17.34 19.65
CA SER A 48 12.67 16.51 20.82
C SER A 48 13.05 15.08 20.44
N LYS A 49 14.10 14.54 21.09
CA LYS A 49 14.45 13.10 21.03
C LYS A 49 13.39 12.20 21.68
N LYS A 50 12.49 12.77 22.48
CA LYS A 50 11.37 12.08 23.15
C LYS A 50 10.03 12.69 22.68
N PHE A 51 9.89 12.89 21.35
CA PHE A 51 8.67 13.43 20.79
C PHE A 51 7.46 12.58 21.19
N ASN A 52 6.35 13.20 21.55
CA ASN A 52 5.16 12.49 22.01
C ASN A 52 4.61 11.60 20.87
N LYS A 53 4.35 10.32 21.13
CA LYS A 53 3.92 9.34 20.13
C LYS A 53 2.59 9.70 19.47
N ARG A 54 1.63 10.26 20.23
CA ARG A 54 0.34 10.71 19.69
C ARG A 54 0.54 11.86 18.67
N GLU A 55 1.34 12.86 19.02
CA GLU A 55 1.66 13.98 18.13
C GLU A 55 2.51 13.54 16.94
N PHE A 56 3.32 12.50 17.12
CA PHE A 56 4.08 11.88 16.04
C PHE A 56 3.17 11.23 14.99
N ASP A 57 2.12 10.53 15.41
CA ASP A 57 1.10 9.97 14.51
C ASP A 57 0.40 11.09 13.73
N VAL A 58 -0.03 12.15 14.39
CA VAL A 58 -0.66 13.33 13.73
C VAL A 58 0.28 13.92 12.68
N LEU A 59 1.56 14.08 13.03
CA LEU A 59 2.57 14.65 12.14
C LEU A 59 2.80 13.75 10.92
N LEU A 60 3.10 12.47 11.11
CA LEU A 60 3.48 11.58 10.02
C LEU A 60 2.33 11.33 9.04
N THR A 61 1.11 11.14 9.55
CA THR A 61 -0.06 10.82 8.72
C THR A 61 -0.49 11.96 7.80
N SER A 62 -0.02 13.18 8.03
CA SER A 62 -0.28 14.33 7.16
C SER A 62 0.27 14.14 5.74
N GLY A 63 1.33 13.35 5.57
CA GLY A 63 1.94 13.09 4.27
C GLY A 63 0.99 12.37 3.30
N GLU A 64 0.30 11.36 3.75
CA GLU A 64 -0.68 10.60 2.95
C GLU A 64 -1.95 11.43 2.68
N GLN A 65 -2.33 12.33 3.59
CA GLN A 65 -3.44 13.25 3.39
C GLN A 65 -3.18 14.19 2.21
N VAL A 66 -1.97 14.75 2.12
CA VAL A 66 -1.54 15.57 0.98
C VAL A 66 -1.64 14.77 -0.32
N THR A 67 -1.09 13.56 -0.35
CA THR A 67 -1.10 12.72 -1.56
C THR A 67 -2.52 12.35 -1.98
N SER A 68 -3.41 12.04 -1.04
CA SER A 68 -4.80 11.67 -1.34
C SER A 68 -5.58 12.83 -1.97
N ALA A 69 -5.35 14.05 -1.50
CA ALA A 69 -5.94 15.25 -2.10
C ALA A 69 -5.41 15.49 -3.52
N LEU A 70 -4.09 15.34 -3.74
CA LEU A 70 -3.45 15.52 -5.05
C LEU A 70 -3.92 14.50 -6.09
N ILE A 71 -4.02 13.21 -5.72
CA ILE A 71 -4.56 12.16 -6.61
C ILE A 71 -6.03 12.45 -6.95
N SER A 72 -6.84 12.80 -5.95
CA SER A 72 -8.25 13.14 -6.19
C SER A 72 -8.39 14.34 -7.13
N GLY A 73 -7.58 15.38 -6.94
CA GLY A 73 -7.54 16.54 -7.83
C GLY A 73 -7.11 16.17 -9.26
N ALA A 74 -6.06 15.36 -9.40
CA ALA A 74 -5.59 14.92 -10.71
C ALA A 74 -6.62 14.03 -11.45
N LEU A 75 -7.38 13.20 -10.75
CA LEU A 75 -8.47 12.41 -11.32
C LEU A 75 -9.62 13.31 -11.79
N ASN A 76 -10.02 14.28 -10.99
CA ASN A 76 -11.06 15.23 -11.35
C ASN A 76 -10.66 16.07 -12.59
N ASP A 77 -9.40 16.47 -12.70
CA ASP A 77 -8.86 17.22 -13.83
C ASP A 77 -8.97 16.45 -15.17
N ILE A 78 -8.89 15.12 -15.12
CA ILE A 78 -9.04 14.24 -16.31
C ILE A 78 -10.45 13.65 -16.46
N GLY A 79 -11.45 14.23 -15.76
CA GLY A 79 -12.87 13.90 -15.92
C GLY A 79 -13.36 12.70 -15.11
N ILE A 80 -12.58 12.20 -14.15
CA ILE A 80 -12.99 11.11 -13.26
C ILE A 80 -13.48 11.70 -11.95
N LYS A 81 -14.73 11.42 -11.57
CA LYS A 81 -15.29 11.81 -10.28
C LYS A 81 -14.54 11.12 -9.14
N ALA A 82 -13.65 11.83 -8.46
CA ALA A 82 -12.86 11.31 -7.37
C ALA A 82 -12.97 12.17 -6.10
N LYS A 83 -12.88 11.54 -4.94
CA LYS A 83 -12.92 12.20 -3.64
C LYS A 83 -11.95 11.54 -2.67
N SER A 84 -11.17 12.35 -1.95
CA SER A 84 -10.38 11.88 -0.82
C SER A 84 -11.27 11.69 0.41
N PHE A 85 -11.10 10.56 1.08
CA PHE A 85 -11.80 10.22 2.32
C PHE A 85 -10.79 10.08 3.45
N MET A 86 -10.76 11.07 4.31
CA MET A 86 -9.89 11.03 5.49
C MET A 86 -10.40 10.01 6.51
N ASN A 87 -9.51 9.47 7.31
CA ASN A 87 -9.80 8.44 8.29
C ASN A 87 -10.83 8.85 9.37
N TRP A 88 -11.07 10.12 9.59
CA TRP A 88 -12.16 10.61 10.46
C TRP A 88 -13.50 10.80 9.74
N GLN A 89 -13.51 10.89 8.41
CA GLN A 89 -14.73 10.95 7.59
C GLN A 89 -15.32 9.55 7.35
N VAL A 90 -14.45 8.57 7.19
CA VAL A 90 -14.77 7.15 7.06
C VAL A 90 -13.88 6.38 8.04
N PRO A 91 -14.27 6.33 9.33
CA PRO A 91 -13.39 5.84 10.38
C PRO A 91 -12.80 4.47 10.10
N ILE A 92 -11.48 4.43 9.84
CA ILE A 92 -10.66 3.23 9.86
C ILE A 92 -10.25 3.03 11.31
N VAL A 93 -11.00 2.19 12.01
CA VAL A 93 -10.83 1.99 13.46
C VAL A 93 -9.59 1.15 13.71
N THR A 94 -8.74 1.64 14.59
CA THR A 94 -7.50 0.98 14.97
C THR A 94 -7.47 0.63 16.46
N GLU A 95 -6.60 -0.32 16.78
CA GLU A 95 -6.29 -0.75 18.14
C GLU A 95 -4.78 -0.93 18.29
N GLY A 96 -4.24 -0.66 19.47
CA GLY A 96 -2.82 -0.78 19.78
C GLY A 96 -2.21 0.54 20.23
N GLU A 97 -0.88 0.57 20.30
CA GLU A 97 -0.12 1.76 20.68
C GLU A 97 0.05 2.73 19.53
N HIS A 98 0.20 4.02 19.83
CA HIS A 98 0.65 5.01 18.86
C HIS A 98 1.94 4.57 18.17
N ALA A 99 2.10 4.90 16.90
CA ALA A 99 3.18 4.50 16.01
C ALA A 99 3.21 3.02 15.60
N ASN A 100 2.30 2.18 16.12
CA ASN A 100 2.23 0.74 15.79
C ASN A 100 0.83 0.16 16.03
N SER A 101 -0.20 0.82 15.54
CA SER A 101 -1.59 0.34 15.65
C SER A 101 -1.94 -0.63 14.52
N ARG A 102 -2.98 -1.42 14.72
CA ARG A 102 -3.54 -2.32 13.69
C ARG A 102 -4.98 -1.95 13.37
N ILE A 103 -5.38 -2.11 12.12
CA ILE A 103 -6.77 -1.91 11.68
C ILE A 103 -7.62 -3.07 12.20
N ILE A 104 -8.78 -2.74 12.79
CA ILE A 104 -9.74 -3.71 13.28
C ILE A 104 -11.09 -3.62 12.57
N ASN A 105 -11.47 -2.44 12.07
CA ASN A 105 -12.73 -2.24 11.37
C ASN A 105 -12.71 -0.94 10.54
N MET A 106 -13.73 -0.77 9.65
CA MET A 106 -13.96 0.44 8.89
C MET A 106 -15.45 0.60 8.60
N LYS A 107 -15.96 1.82 8.60
CA LYS A 107 -17.32 2.11 8.13
C LYS A 107 -17.35 2.21 6.62
N VAL A 108 -18.06 1.29 5.98
CA VAL A 108 -18.06 1.13 4.51
C VAL A 108 -19.18 1.88 3.78
N ASP A 109 -20.27 2.23 4.47
CA ASP A 109 -21.51 2.72 3.84
C ASP A 109 -21.28 3.96 2.96
N THR A 110 -20.57 4.96 3.48
CA THR A 110 -20.27 6.20 2.76
C THR A 110 -19.44 5.96 1.49
N ILE A 111 -18.49 5.03 1.56
CA ILE A 111 -17.65 4.68 0.40
C ILE A 111 -18.48 3.87 -0.60
N ASN A 112 -19.24 2.87 -0.16
CA ASN A 112 -20.11 2.07 -1.02
C ASN A 112 -21.12 2.94 -1.77
N GLU A 113 -21.75 3.91 -1.09
CA GLU A 113 -22.63 4.87 -1.73
C GLU A 113 -21.90 5.71 -2.80
N TYR A 114 -20.67 6.16 -2.50
CA TYR A 114 -19.88 6.95 -3.45
C TYR A 114 -19.44 6.15 -4.67
N LEU A 115 -19.00 4.92 -4.47
CA LEU A 115 -18.63 3.98 -5.54
C LEU A 115 -19.83 3.61 -6.42
N SER A 116 -21.03 3.42 -5.83
CA SER A 116 -22.25 3.09 -6.60
C SER A 116 -22.69 4.22 -7.53
N LYS A 117 -22.25 5.45 -7.26
CA LYS A 117 -22.48 6.65 -8.10
C LYS A 117 -21.35 6.88 -9.11
N GLY A 118 -20.51 5.87 -9.37
CA GLY A 118 -19.38 5.93 -10.33
C GLY A 118 -18.21 6.78 -9.85
N GLY A 119 -18.07 7.02 -8.54
CA GLY A 119 -16.93 7.74 -7.99
C GLY A 119 -15.75 6.83 -7.68
N VAL A 120 -14.53 7.39 -7.71
CA VAL A 120 -13.30 6.76 -7.24
C VAL A 120 -13.01 7.26 -5.83
N ALA A 121 -12.94 6.36 -4.84
CA ALA A 121 -12.62 6.71 -3.45
C ALA A 121 -11.10 6.67 -3.23
N VAL A 122 -10.51 7.78 -2.80
CA VAL A 122 -9.08 7.86 -2.48
C VAL A 122 -8.92 7.95 -0.97
N ILE A 123 -8.15 7.03 -0.39
CA ILE A 123 -7.97 6.89 1.06
C ILE A 123 -6.48 7.07 1.38
N PRO A 124 -6.12 7.95 2.32
CA PRO A 124 -4.75 8.00 2.82
C PRO A 124 -4.44 6.69 3.58
N GLY A 125 -3.38 6.00 3.17
CA GLY A 125 -2.88 4.82 3.86
C GLY A 125 -2.15 5.14 5.16
N PHE A 126 -1.59 4.14 5.82
CA PHE A 126 -0.73 4.27 6.99
C PHE A 126 -1.42 4.77 8.26
N GLN A 127 -2.69 5.15 8.24
CA GLN A 127 -3.37 5.81 9.34
C GLN A 127 -4.73 5.22 9.67
N GLY A 128 -5.18 5.47 10.89
CA GLY A 128 -6.52 5.18 11.37
C GLY A 128 -6.92 6.09 12.52
N VAL A 129 -8.00 5.74 13.18
CA VAL A 129 -8.54 6.45 14.34
C VAL A 129 -8.74 5.44 15.48
N SER A 130 -8.22 5.75 16.65
CA SER A 130 -8.46 4.96 17.86
C SER A 130 -9.92 5.08 18.31
N LYS A 131 -10.34 4.22 19.24
CA LYS A 131 -11.67 4.30 19.87
C LYS A 131 -11.89 5.61 20.64
N SER A 132 -10.81 6.27 21.08
CA SER A 132 -10.85 7.60 21.72
C SER A 132 -10.92 8.77 20.73
N GLY A 133 -10.83 8.51 19.42
CA GLY A 133 -10.84 9.53 18.37
C GLY A 133 -9.47 10.09 18.02
N ASP A 134 -8.39 9.57 18.60
CA ASP A 134 -7.04 9.99 18.26
C ASP A 134 -6.59 9.42 16.92
N ILE A 135 -5.86 10.20 16.15
CA ILE A 135 -5.18 9.72 14.94
C ILE A 135 -4.07 8.74 15.34
N THR A 136 -3.98 7.63 14.64
CA THR A 136 -2.99 6.57 14.87
C THR A 136 -2.27 6.21 13.58
N SER A 137 -1.03 5.75 13.67
CA SER A 137 -0.31 5.19 12.53
C SER A 137 -0.09 3.67 12.67
N ILE A 138 0.02 2.99 11.52
CA ILE A 138 0.02 1.52 11.40
C ILE A 138 1.45 0.95 11.37
N GLY A 139 2.46 1.76 11.63
CA GLY A 139 3.84 1.30 11.56
C GLY A 139 4.37 1.12 10.13
N ARG A 140 5.54 0.49 10.00
CA ARG A 140 6.22 0.32 8.70
C ARG A 140 5.38 -0.51 7.73
N GLY A 141 5.32 -0.10 6.46
CA GLY A 141 4.51 -0.75 5.43
C GLY A 141 3.01 -0.50 5.59
N GLY A 142 2.63 0.46 6.43
CA GLY A 142 1.24 0.71 6.80
C GLY A 142 0.32 1.03 5.64
N SER A 143 0.80 1.64 4.55
CA SER A 143 -0.06 1.92 3.39
C SER A 143 -0.44 0.64 2.64
N ASP A 144 0.51 -0.29 2.44
CA ASP A 144 0.22 -1.58 1.82
C ASP A 144 -0.69 -2.42 2.73
N ALA A 145 -0.41 -2.44 4.05
CA ALA A 145 -1.28 -3.12 5.02
C ALA A 145 -2.69 -2.50 5.08
N THR A 146 -2.81 -1.17 4.93
CA THR A 146 -4.11 -0.50 4.82
C THR A 146 -4.86 -0.96 3.57
N ALA A 147 -4.18 -1.05 2.42
CA ALA A 147 -4.80 -1.50 1.17
C ALA A 147 -5.34 -2.93 1.30
N VAL A 148 -4.56 -3.84 1.88
CA VAL A 148 -4.97 -5.23 2.13
C VAL A 148 -6.15 -5.31 3.10
N ALA A 149 -6.11 -4.56 4.20
CA ALA A 149 -7.21 -4.54 5.17
C ALA A 149 -8.51 -4.00 4.54
N ILE A 150 -8.43 -2.96 3.71
CA ILE A 150 -9.56 -2.42 2.95
C ILE A 150 -10.07 -3.45 1.94
N ALA A 151 -9.19 -4.14 1.22
CA ALA A 151 -9.57 -5.20 0.30
C ALA A 151 -10.39 -6.29 1.00
N LYS A 152 -9.98 -6.70 2.21
CA LYS A 152 -10.73 -7.64 3.04
C LYS A 152 -12.09 -7.10 3.48
N ILE A 153 -12.15 -5.86 3.94
CA ILE A 153 -13.37 -5.23 4.45
C ILE A 153 -14.42 -5.05 3.33
N PHE A 154 -13.96 -4.78 2.10
CA PHE A 154 -14.82 -4.64 0.92
C PHE A 154 -15.02 -5.95 0.16
N GLU A 155 -14.49 -7.06 0.66
CA GLU A 155 -14.60 -8.41 0.07
C GLU A 155 -14.20 -8.43 -1.42
N THR A 156 -13.05 -7.80 -1.73
CA THR A 156 -12.54 -7.77 -3.09
C THR A 156 -11.78 -9.05 -3.42
N ASP A 157 -11.82 -9.49 -4.69
CA ASP A 157 -11.13 -10.70 -5.15
C ASP A 157 -9.59 -10.56 -5.14
N THR A 158 -9.08 -9.32 -5.17
CA THR A 158 -7.63 -9.06 -5.22
C THR A 158 -7.30 -7.65 -4.73
N CYS A 159 -6.05 -7.47 -4.29
CA CYS A 159 -5.49 -6.17 -3.99
C CYS A 159 -4.28 -5.90 -4.90
N GLU A 160 -4.31 -4.82 -5.65
CA GLU A 160 -3.22 -4.43 -6.55
C GLU A 160 -2.26 -3.47 -5.86
N ILE A 161 -0.98 -3.84 -5.80
CA ILE A 161 0.09 -3.01 -5.25
C ILE A 161 0.96 -2.48 -6.39
N TYR A 162 0.88 -1.19 -6.63
CA TYR A 162 1.68 -0.52 -7.66
C TYR A 162 2.99 0.00 -7.08
N THR A 163 4.09 -0.41 -7.68
CA THR A 163 5.46 -0.08 -7.25
C THR A 163 6.32 0.38 -8.43
N ASP A 164 7.57 0.71 -8.19
CA ASP A 164 8.55 1.10 -9.21
C ASP A 164 9.30 -0.09 -9.84
N VAL A 165 9.04 -1.31 -9.40
CA VAL A 165 9.57 -2.54 -10.00
C VAL A 165 8.48 -3.30 -10.75
N GLU A 166 8.87 -4.17 -11.70
CA GLU A 166 7.93 -4.91 -12.56
C GLU A 166 7.28 -6.13 -11.87
N GLY A 167 7.59 -6.39 -10.61
CA GLY A 167 7.15 -7.53 -9.83
C GLY A 167 8.25 -8.08 -8.93
N VAL A 168 8.06 -9.29 -8.44
CA VAL A 168 9.04 -10.01 -7.64
C VAL A 168 9.96 -10.80 -8.55
N TYR A 169 11.26 -10.77 -8.30
CA TYR A 169 12.27 -11.49 -9.06
C TYR A 169 12.91 -12.59 -8.21
N SER A 170 13.43 -13.62 -8.88
CA SER A 170 14.13 -14.73 -8.21
C SER A 170 15.41 -14.32 -7.47
N SER A 171 15.93 -13.12 -7.75
CA SER A 171 16.96 -12.39 -7.00
C SER A 171 16.95 -10.92 -7.43
N ASP A 172 17.78 -10.05 -6.81
CA ASP A 172 17.90 -8.64 -7.19
C ASP A 172 18.45 -8.52 -8.64
N PRO A 173 17.63 -8.07 -9.62
CA PRO A 173 18.05 -8.00 -11.02
C PRO A 173 19.17 -6.97 -11.27
N ASN A 174 19.35 -5.99 -10.37
CA ASN A 174 20.44 -5.02 -10.47
C ASN A 174 21.81 -5.63 -10.14
N LYS A 175 21.81 -6.79 -9.43
CA LYS A 175 23.04 -7.49 -9.02
C LYS A 175 23.22 -8.79 -9.77
N ILE A 176 22.12 -9.47 -10.10
CA ILE A 176 22.12 -10.74 -10.80
C ILE A 176 21.30 -10.56 -12.10
N PRO A 177 21.97 -10.22 -13.22
CA PRO A 177 21.30 -9.94 -14.50
C PRO A 177 20.46 -11.10 -15.05
N VAL A 178 20.74 -12.34 -14.63
CA VAL A 178 19.99 -13.54 -15.02
C VAL A 178 18.78 -13.81 -14.13
N ALA A 179 18.50 -12.95 -13.14
CA ALA A 179 17.32 -13.07 -12.30
C ALA A 179 16.05 -13.01 -13.14
N LYS A 180 15.12 -13.93 -12.89
CA LYS A 180 13.85 -14.02 -13.63
C LYS A 180 12.72 -13.48 -12.78
N LYS A 181 11.80 -12.78 -13.43
CA LYS A 181 10.55 -12.37 -12.79
C LYS A 181 9.71 -13.60 -12.47
N ILE A 182 9.19 -13.65 -11.26
CA ILE A 182 8.31 -14.69 -10.76
C ILE A 182 6.88 -14.29 -11.12
N SER A 183 6.14 -15.16 -11.79
CA SER A 183 4.75 -14.87 -12.17
C SER A 183 3.79 -15.07 -11.00
N LYS A 184 4.05 -16.06 -10.16
CA LYS A 184 3.23 -16.42 -9.00
C LYS A 184 4.12 -16.94 -7.87
N ILE A 185 3.86 -16.52 -6.64
CA ILE A 185 4.64 -16.87 -5.43
C ILE A 185 3.68 -17.02 -4.25
N SER A 186 4.00 -17.90 -3.28
CA SER A 186 3.18 -18.02 -2.07
C SER A 186 3.41 -16.89 -1.08
N TYR A 187 2.46 -16.70 -0.15
CA TYR A 187 2.64 -15.74 0.93
C TYR A 187 3.87 -16.06 1.76
N GLU A 188 4.12 -17.34 2.07
CA GLU A 188 5.25 -17.82 2.86
C GLU A 188 6.59 -17.49 2.19
N GLU A 189 6.73 -17.85 0.91
CA GLU A 189 7.94 -17.54 0.14
C GLU A 189 8.17 -16.03 0.02
N MET A 190 7.09 -15.24 -0.18
CA MET A 190 7.20 -13.79 -0.24
C MET A 190 7.57 -13.18 1.11
N LEU A 191 7.08 -13.74 2.24
CA LEU A 191 7.48 -13.33 3.59
C LEU A 191 8.97 -13.57 3.81
N GLU A 192 9.48 -14.73 3.44
CA GLU A 192 10.92 -15.03 3.53
C GLU A 192 11.75 -14.05 2.69
N LEU A 193 11.40 -13.86 1.42
CA LEU A 193 12.12 -12.93 0.54
C LEU A 193 12.10 -11.50 1.08
N SER A 194 10.96 -11.02 1.58
CA SER A 194 10.84 -9.65 2.11
C SER A 194 11.55 -9.47 3.45
N SER A 195 11.62 -10.51 4.27
CA SER A 195 12.36 -10.48 5.55
C SER A 195 13.87 -10.47 5.34
N LEU A 196 14.36 -11.10 4.27
CA LEU A 196 15.77 -11.21 3.93
C LEU A 196 16.30 -10.09 3.02
N GLY A 197 15.53 -9.01 2.81
CA GLY A 197 16.02 -7.79 2.15
C GLY A 197 15.44 -7.46 0.78
N THR A 198 14.48 -8.23 0.28
CA THR A 198 13.74 -7.86 -0.92
C THR A 198 12.80 -6.69 -0.59
N LYS A 199 13.06 -5.51 -1.18
CA LYS A 199 12.33 -4.26 -0.86
C LYS A 199 11.06 -4.05 -1.68
N VAL A 200 10.50 -5.09 -2.28
CA VAL A 200 9.30 -4.98 -3.15
C VAL A 200 8.04 -4.76 -2.33
N MET A 201 7.91 -5.49 -1.23
CA MET A 201 6.80 -5.37 -0.28
C MET A 201 7.28 -5.42 1.16
N GLN A 202 6.52 -4.80 2.05
CA GLN A 202 6.78 -4.90 3.47
C GLN A 202 6.22 -6.22 4.02
N PRO A 203 6.96 -6.93 4.90
CA PRO A 203 6.50 -8.19 5.48
C PRO A 203 5.12 -8.10 6.15
N SER A 204 4.83 -6.98 6.83
CA SER A 204 3.54 -6.76 7.49
C SER A 204 2.34 -6.78 6.54
N ALA A 205 2.50 -6.27 5.32
CA ALA A 205 1.43 -6.29 4.31
C ALA A 205 1.21 -7.71 3.77
N VAL A 206 2.28 -8.46 3.50
CA VAL A 206 2.21 -9.86 3.07
C VAL A 206 1.58 -10.73 4.15
N GLN A 207 1.98 -10.53 5.41
CA GLN A 207 1.39 -11.23 6.56
C GLN A 207 -0.11 -10.94 6.70
N THR A 208 -0.52 -9.69 6.51
CA THR A 208 -1.93 -9.30 6.54
C THR A 208 -2.70 -10.00 5.40
N ALA A 209 -2.14 -10.02 4.19
CA ALA A 209 -2.73 -10.69 3.04
C ALA A 209 -2.88 -12.22 3.28
N MET A 210 -1.86 -12.84 3.84
CA MET A 210 -1.88 -14.27 4.21
C MET A 210 -2.96 -14.59 5.24
N ILE A 211 -3.07 -13.76 6.32
CA ILE A 211 -4.09 -13.96 7.38
C ILE A 211 -5.52 -13.87 6.83
N TYR A 212 -5.76 -12.99 5.87
CA TYR A 212 -7.07 -12.75 5.29
C TYR A 212 -7.32 -13.49 3.98
N ASP A 213 -6.33 -14.23 3.48
CA ASP A 213 -6.34 -14.92 2.18
C ASP A 213 -6.74 -13.99 1.01
N ILE A 214 -6.12 -12.81 0.96
CA ILE A 214 -6.34 -11.81 -0.09
C ILE A 214 -5.21 -11.89 -1.12
N PRO A 215 -5.47 -12.36 -2.35
CA PRO A 215 -4.46 -12.38 -3.40
C PRO A 215 -3.94 -10.97 -3.70
N LEU A 216 -2.62 -10.82 -3.79
CA LEU A 216 -1.98 -9.55 -4.15
C LEU A 216 -1.46 -9.62 -5.59
N GLN A 217 -1.61 -8.53 -6.32
CA GLN A 217 -0.99 -8.33 -7.62
C GLN A 217 0.04 -7.21 -7.53
N VAL A 218 1.32 -7.57 -7.53
CA VAL A 218 2.41 -6.58 -7.56
C VAL A 218 2.65 -6.16 -8.99
N LYS A 219 2.37 -4.90 -9.32
CA LYS A 219 2.44 -4.34 -10.67
C LYS A 219 3.40 -3.14 -10.72
N SER A 220 4.01 -2.92 -11.88
CA SER A 220 4.77 -1.69 -12.11
C SER A 220 3.84 -0.52 -12.40
N THR A 221 4.15 0.64 -11.81
CA THR A 221 3.52 1.91 -12.20
C THR A 221 3.97 2.37 -13.60
N PHE A 222 5.14 1.90 -14.09
CA PHE A 222 5.80 2.44 -15.28
C PHE A 222 5.83 1.48 -16.47
N ALA A 223 5.39 0.23 -16.31
CA ALA A 223 5.40 -0.77 -17.36
C ALA A 223 4.05 -1.50 -17.42
N GLU A 224 3.43 -1.54 -18.59
CA GLU A 224 2.21 -2.32 -18.84
C GLU A 224 2.53 -3.81 -19.04
N ARG A 225 2.99 -4.46 -17.97
CA ARG A 225 3.31 -5.90 -17.98
C ARG A 225 2.58 -6.59 -16.83
N LYS A 226 2.26 -7.88 -17.04
CA LYS A 226 1.80 -8.72 -15.93
C LYS A 226 2.85 -8.70 -14.83
N GLY A 227 2.42 -8.35 -13.61
CA GLY A 227 3.24 -8.34 -12.43
C GLY A 227 3.45 -9.73 -11.84
N THR A 228 3.61 -9.78 -10.52
CA THR A 228 3.68 -11.01 -9.74
C THR A 228 2.40 -11.16 -8.92
N GLU A 229 1.77 -12.31 -8.97
CA GLU A 229 0.67 -12.70 -8.08
C GLU A 229 1.26 -13.33 -6.82
N ILE A 230 0.81 -12.85 -5.66
CA ILE A 230 1.13 -13.44 -4.36
C ILE A 230 -0.17 -14.04 -3.81
N THR A 231 -0.18 -15.33 -3.52
CA THR A 231 -1.38 -16.08 -3.17
C THR A 231 -1.06 -17.24 -2.22
N SER A 232 -2.08 -18.03 -1.83
CA SER A 232 -1.86 -19.23 -1.02
C SER A 232 -1.09 -20.31 -1.78
N HIS A 233 -0.35 -21.13 -1.04
CA HIS A 233 0.48 -22.22 -1.57
C HIS A 233 -0.32 -23.17 -2.48
N ASP A 234 -1.55 -23.49 -2.12
CA ASP A 234 -2.41 -24.43 -2.85
C ASP A 234 -2.78 -23.95 -4.27
N ASN A 235 -2.60 -22.67 -4.55
CA ASN A 235 -2.88 -22.08 -5.85
C ASN A 235 -1.64 -22.02 -6.77
N ILE A 236 -0.53 -22.69 -6.40
CA ILE A 236 0.73 -22.64 -7.15
C ILE A 236 1.12 -24.03 -7.64
N ASP A 237 1.46 -24.12 -8.92
CA ASP A 237 2.04 -25.34 -9.50
C ASP A 237 3.57 -25.31 -9.30
N TYR A 238 4.03 -26.08 -8.31
CA TYR A 238 5.44 -26.17 -7.94
C TYR A 238 6.19 -27.14 -8.86
N THR A 239 6.62 -26.65 -10.02
CA THR A 239 7.55 -27.39 -10.90
C THR A 239 9.03 -27.14 -10.57
N LYS A 240 9.33 -26.22 -9.65
CA LYS A 240 10.69 -25.85 -9.25
C LYS A 240 10.92 -26.03 -7.76
N VAL A 241 12.11 -26.52 -7.41
CA VAL A 241 12.52 -26.73 -6.01
C VAL A 241 12.93 -25.43 -5.32
N VAL A 242 13.38 -24.41 -6.06
CA VAL A 242 13.80 -23.09 -5.56
C VAL A 242 13.14 -22.01 -6.37
N THR A 243 12.37 -21.15 -5.72
CA THR A 243 11.63 -20.02 -6.34
C THR A 243 12.46 -18.76 -6.40
N GLY A 244 13.24 -18.48 -5.34
CA GLY A 244 14.08 -17.30 -5.26
C GLY A 244 15.18 -17.40 -4.21
N VAL A 245 16.14 -16.47 -4.29
CA VAL A 245 17.26 -16.33 -3.36
C VAL A 245 17.38 -14.86 -2.96
N ALA A 246 17.23 -14.57 -1.68
CA ALA A 246 17.51 -13.27 -1.10
C ALA A 246 18.82 -13.31 -0.31
N TYR A 247 19.46 -12.17 -0.13
CA TYR A 247 20.63 -12.05 0.74
C TYR A 247 20.59 -10.73 1.51
N SER A 248 21.07 -10.75 2.74
CA SER A 248 21.32 -9.56 3.55
C SER A 248 22.80 -9.20 3.51
N LYS A 249 23.11 -7.90 3.52
CA LYS A 249 24.50 -7.42 3.67
C LYS A 249 24.96 -7.42 5.12
N ASP A 250 24.02 -7.46 6.05
CA ASP A 250 24.26 -7.27 7.47
C ASP A 250 24.50 -8.62 8.20
N ASP A 251 24.35 -9.75 7.49
CA ASP A 251 24.51 -11.10 8.02
C ASP A 251 25.80 -11.80 7.53
N ALA A 252 26.83 -11.02 7.12
CA ALA A 252 28.13 -11.55 6.67
C ALA A 252 29.25 -11.27 7.66
#